data_7981f236f7fd9ddf4bdc901ee05addf9
#
_entry.id   7981f236f7fd9ddf4bdc901ee05addf9
#
_cell.length_a   1.000
_cell.length_b   1.000
_cell.length_c   1.000
_cell.angle_alpha   90.00
_cell.angle_beta   90.00
_cell.angle_gamma   90.00
#
_symmetry.space_group_name_H-M   'P 1'
#
loop_
_entity.id
_entity.type
_entity.pdbx_description
1 polymer ?
#
loop_
_entity_poly.entity_id
_entity_poly.type
_entity_poly.pdbx_seq_one_letter_code
_entity_poly.pdbx_strand_id
1 'polypeptide(L)'
;DKQDAFDEFAFYGGMPLILSRPTDAAKMAYLKSLFSEVYLKDIVERKKIKREDVLSAILDLLCSSIGSLTNPTKVAATINTVQKRSGENVVALNTVKAYMDHLSDSFLFTECKRWDVKGKSYFDYPNKYYCEDIGLRNARIGFRQQEMTHIMENIIFNELMIRECSVDIGIVYGNEKNAKG
;
A
#
# COMPACT_ATOMS: atom_id res chain seq x y z
N ASP A 1 -7.52 27.66 1.76
CA ASP A 1 -8.51 27.37 2.82
C ASP A 1 -8.32 25.95 3.37
N LYS A 2 -9.28 25.40 4.15
CA LYS A 2 -9.16 24.03 4.70
C LYS A 2 -9.23 22.96 3.61
N GLN A 3 -10.01 23.20 2.57
CA GLN A 3 -10.14 22.28 1.44
C GLN A 3 -8.84 22.23 0.65
N ASP A 4 -8.24 23.38 0.37
CA ASP A 4 -6.95 23.44 -0.35
C ASP A 4 -5.85 22.70 0.43
N ALA A 5 -5.82 22.86 1.76
CA ALA A 5 -4.87 22.15 2.62
C ALA A 5 -5.10 20.64 2.62
N PHE A 6 -6.36 20.19 2.60
CA PHE A 6 -6.69 18.78 2.49
C PHE A 6 -6.30 18.22 1.12
N ASP A 7 -6.59 18.94 0.04
CA ASP A 7 -6.25 18.52 -1.32
C ASP A 7 -4.73 18.42 -1.50
N GLU A 8 -3.97 19.37 -0.93
CA GLU A 8 -2.52 19.33 -0.90
C GLU A 8 -2.00 18.13 -0.11
N PHE A 9 -2.56 17.86 1.07
CA PHE A 9 -2.21 16.69 1.88
C PHE A 9 -2.55 15.37 1.17
N ALA A 10 -3.73 15.26 0.55
CA ALA A 10 -4.15 14.08 -0.19
C ALA A 10 -3.25 13.79 -1.41
N PHE A 11 -2.61 14.82 -1.96
CA PHE A 11 -1.72 14.69 -3.11
C PHE A 11 -0.26 14.49 -2.72
N TYR A 12 0.27 15.25 -1.74
CA TYR A 12 1.68 15.24 -1.37
C TYR A 12 2.00 14.54 -0.06
N GLY A 13 0.98 14.12 0.72
CA GLY A 13 1.18 13.49 2.02
C GLY A 13 1.63 14.43 3.13
N GLY A 14 2.09 13.84 4.23
CA GLY A 14 2.47 14.55 5.47
C GLY A 14 3.98 14.60 5.74
N MET A 15 4.85 14.29 4.78
CA MET A 15 6.29 14.36 5.01
C MET A 15 6.74 15.79 5.34
N PRO A 16 7.45 16.02 6.49
CA PRO A 16 7.68 17.37 7.00
C PRO A 16 8.35 18.34 6.03
N LEU A 17 9.28 17.86 5.20
CA LEU A 17 10.00 18.70 4.26
C LEU A 17 9.18 19.12 3.03
N ILE A 18 7.97 18.60 2.84
CA ILE A 18 7.07 19.03 1.77
C ILE A 18 6.74 20.52 1.91
N LEU A 19 6.48 20.98 3.13
CA LEU A 19 6.13 22.37 3.41
C LEU A 19 7.24 23.37 3.04
N SER A 20 8.49 22.90 3.01
CA SER A 20 9.65 23.73 2.63
C SER A 20 9.94 23.76 1.12
N ARG A 21 9.20 22.98 0.32
CA ARG A 21 9.40 22.93 -1.13
C ARG A 21 8.52 23.97 -1.83
N PRO A 22 9.12 24.88 -2.62
CA PRO A 22 8.38 26.04 -3.11
C PRO A 22 7.47 25.74 -4.32
N THR A 23 7.68 24.62 -5.01
CA THR A 23 6.92 24.27 -6.23
C THR A 23 6.48 22.83 -6.22
N ASP A 24 5.41 22.52 -6.96
CA ASP A 24 4.90 21.16 -7.12
C ASP A 24 5.96 20.20 -7.69
N ALA A 25 6.73 20.67 -8.67
CA ALA A 25 7.84 19.89 -9.22
C ALA A 25 8.90 19.56 -8.15
N ALA A 26 9.22 20.50 -7.26
CA ALA A 26 10.16 20.25 -6.16
C ALA A 26 9.58 19.30 -5.10
N LYS A 27 8.29 19.39 -4.79
CA LYS A 27 7.59 18.45 -3.90
C LYS A 27 7.61 17.03 -4.48
N MET A 28 7.22 16.86 -5.74
CA MET A 28 7.22 15.57 -6.43
C MET A 28 8.63 14.95 -6.52
N ALA A 29 9.63 15.75 -6.87
CA ALA A 29 11.03 15.31 -6.95
C ALA A 29 11.54 14.84 -5.57
N TYR A 30 11.25 15.60 -4.51
CA TYR A 30 11.60 15.22 -3.15
C TYR A 30 10.99 13.90 -2.73
N LEU A 31 9.68 13.70 -2.94
CA LEU A 31 8.99 12.46 -2.56
C LEU A 31 9.51 11.25 -3.35
N LYS A 32 9.79 11.41 -4.65
CA LYS A 32 10.39 10.34 -5.46
C LYS A 32 11.77 9.96 -4.96
N SER A 33 12.62 10.95 -4.66
CA SER A 33 13.96 10.71 -4.10
C SER A 33 13.88 10.08 -2.72
N LEU A 34 13.00 10.57 -1.84
CA LEU A 34 12.78 10.01 -0.51
C LEU A 34 12.35 8.54 -0.59
N PHE A 35 11.43 8.22 -1.50
CA PHE A 35 10.96 6.85 -1.69
C PHE A 35 12.07 5.93 -2.19
N SER A 36 12.82 6.32 -3.23
CA SER A 36 13.83 5.47 -3.87
C SER A 36 15.11 5.36 -3.03
N GLU A 37 15.64 6.50 -2.57
CA GLU A 37 16.96 6.56 -1.95
C GLU A 37 16.94 6.22 -0.45
N VAL A 38 15.84 6.53 0.23
CA VAL A 38 15.75 6.28 1.67
C VAL A 38 14.99 5.00 1.95
N TYR A 39 13.71 4.93 1.55
CA TYR A 39 12.88 3.76 1.89
C TYR A 39 13.27 2.50 1.13
N LEU A 40 13.26 2.54 -0.19
CA LEU A 40 13.49 1.34 -1.00
C LEU A 40 14.91 0.79 -0.81
N LYS A 41 15.90 1.66 -0.85
CA LYS A 41 17.30 1.28 -0.67
C LYS A 41 17.55 0.70 0.72
N ASP A 42 17.04 1.32 1.80
CA ASP A 42 17.15 0.78 3.17
C ASP A 42 16.50 -0.60 3.28
N ILE A 43 15.30 -0.79 2.71
CA ILE A 43 14.62 -2.09 2.75
C ILE A 43 15.45 -3.15 2.03
N VAL A 44 15.95 -2.86 0.84
CA VAL A 44 16.77 -3.78 0.05
C VAL A 44 18.03 -4.19 0.81
N GLU A 45 18.76 -3.23 1.35
CA GLU A 45 20.01 -3.47 2.06
C GLU A 45 19.78 -4.19 3.40
N ARG A 46 18.88 -3.67 4.24
CA ARG A 46 18.61 -4.17 5.60
C ARG A 46 17.99 -5.57 5.58
N LYS A 47 17.06 -5.83 4.66
CA LYS A 47 16.38 -7.13 4.53
C LYS A 47 17.08 -8.08 3.55
N LYS A 48 18.22 -7.67 2.96
CA LYS A 48 19.04 -8.45 2.02
C LYS A 48 18.20 -9.01 0.86
N ILE A 49 17.40 -8.15 0.25
CA ILE A 49 16.50 -8.52 -0.84
C ILE A 49 17.30 -9.00 -2.05
N LYS A 50 17.00 -10.18 -2.53
CA LYS A 50 17.69 -10.79 -3.71
C LYS A 50 16.96 -10.48 -5.02
N ARG A 51 15.64 -10.37 -4.99
CA ARG A 51 14.79 -10.16 -6.16
C ARG A 51 14.14 -8.76 -6.02
N GLU A 52 14.93 -7.72 -6.33
CA GLU A 52 14.48 -6.34 -6.30
C GLU A 52 13.35 -6.06 -7.31
N ASP A 53 13.38 -6.77 -8.44
CA ASP A 53 12.32 -6.77 -9.45
C ASP A 53 10.96 -7.21 -8.85
N VAL A 54 10.96 -8.28 -8.05
CA VAL A 54 9.76 -8.77 -7.37
C VAL A 54 9.30 -7.79 -6.30
N LEU A 55 10.21 -7.23 -5.49
CA LEU A 55 9.88 -6.21 -4.50
C LEU A 55 9.25 -4.98 -5.17
N SER A 56 9.84 -4.53 -6.28
CA SER A 56 9.33 -3.41 -7.08
C SER A 56 7.92 -3.69 -7.60
N ALA A 57 7.68 -4.89 -8.13
CA ALA A 57 6.35 -5.28 -8.61
C ALA A 57 5.31 -5.36 -7.48
N ILE A 58 5.68 -5.85 -6.28
CA ILE A 58 4.81 -5.86 -5.10
C ILE A 58 4.45 -4.42 -4.71
N LEU A 59 5.43 -3.51 -4.67
CA LEU A 59 5.21 -2.10 -4.36
C LEU A 59 4.24 -1.45 -5.35
N ASP A 60 4.42 -1.69 -6.66
CA ASP A 60 3.50 -1.15 -7.68
C ASP A 60 2.08 -1.66 -7.50
N LEU A 61 1.92 -2.96 -7.21
CA LEU A 61 0.62 -3.56 -6.95
C LEU A 61 -0.04 -3.00 -5.69
N LEU A 62 0.68 -2.91 -4.57
CA LEU A 62 0.12 -2.37 -3.32
C LEU A 62 -0.23 -0.88 -3.45
N CYS A 63 0.65 -0.07 -4.05
CA CYS A 63 0.39 1.35 -4.27
C CYS A 63 -0.80 1.60 -5.21
N SER A 64 -0.99 0.76 -6.24
CA SER A 64 -2.12 0.90 -7.16
C SER A 64 -3.43 0.33 -6.62
N SER A 65 -3.39 -0.49 -5.57
CA SER A 65 -4.56 -1.15 -4.99
C SER A 65 -4.81 -0.84 -3.52
N ILE A 66 -4.35 0.34 -3.03
CA ILE A 66 -4.61 0.77 -1.65
C ILE A 66 -6.11 0.69 -1.33
N GLY A 67 -6.44 0.27 -0.11
CA GLY A 67 -7.84 0.11 0.30
C GLY A 67 -8.61 -1.03 -0.38
N SER A 68 -8.03 -1.70 -1.38
CA SER A 68 -8.65 -2.85 -2.03
C SER A 68 -8.27 -4.16 -1.36
N LEU A 69 -9.19 -5.13 -1.39
CA LEU A 69 -8.92 -6.47 -0.85
C LEU A 69 -7.85 -7.18 -1.66
N THR A 70 -6.76 -7.54 -1.01
CA THR A 70 -5.64 -8.28 -1.61
C THR A 70 -5.07 -9.31 -0.63
N ASN A 71 -4.33 -10.28 -1.16
CA ASN A 71 -3.57 -11.24 -0.38
C ASN A 71 -2.30 -11.66 -1.13
N PRO A 72 -1.31 -12.26 -0.44
CA PRO A 72 -0.06 -12.67 -1.08
C PRO A 72 -0.24 -13.63 -2.26
N THR A 73 -1.25 -14.49 -2.22
CA THR A 73 -1.54 -15.44 -3.31
C THR A 73 -1.96 -14.70 -4.59
N LYS A 74 -2.86 -13.71 -4.46
CA LYS A 74 -3.29 -12.89 -5.60
C LYS A 74 -2.12 -12.05 -6.15
N VAL A 75 -1.30 -11.48 -5.27
CA VAL A 75 -0.11 -10.72 -5.65
C VAL A 75 0.87 -11.62 -6.40
N ALA A 76 1.20 -12.80 -5.87
CA ALA A 76 2.08 -13.77 -6.52
C ALA A 76 1.55 -14.21 -7.90
N ALA A 77 0.24 -14.49 -8.00
CA ALA A 77 -0.38 -14.88 -9.28
C ALA A 77 -0.25 -13.77 -10.33
N THR A 78 -0.47 -12.52 -9.94
CA THR A 78 -0.35 -11.36 -10.84
C THR A 78 1.09 -11.19 -11.32
N ILE A 79 2.07 -11.20 -10.42
CA ILE A 79 3.50 -11.08 -10.75
C ILE A 79 3.91 -12.23 -11.68
N ASN A 80 3.57 -13.47 -11.35
CA ASN A 80 3.92 -14.64 -12.12
C ASN A 80 3.30 -14.64 -13.52
N THR A 81 2.12 -14.04 -13.68
CA THR A 81 1.51 -13.88 -15.02
C THR A 81 2.34 -12.94 -15.90
N VAL A 82 2.85 -11.85 -15.33
CA VAL A 82 3.70 -10.90 -16.04
C VAL A 82 5.06 -11.55 -16.35
N GLN A 83 5.71 -12.14 -15.35
CA GLN A 83 7.04 -12.77 -15.51
C GLN A 83 7.06 -13.90 -16.55
N LYS A 84 6.02 -14.74 -16.59
CA LYS A 84 5.88 -15.78 -17.62
C LYS A 84 5.82 -15.20 -19.03
N ARG A 85 5.15 -14.06 -19.22
CA ARG A 85 5.10 -13.39 -20.53
C ARG A 85 6.43 -12.80 -20.95
N SER A 86 7.25 -12.37 -19.98
CA SER A 86 8.60 -11.83 -20.20
C SER A 86 9.69 -12.90 -20.26
N GLY A 87 9.35 -14.19 -20.06
CA GLY A 87 10.33 -15.27 -20.00
C GLY A 87 11.18 -15.30 -18.72
N GLU A 88 10.73 -14.61 -17.68
CA GLU A 88 11.42 -14.53 -16.39
C GLU A 88 11.03 -15.67 -15.46
N ASN A 89 11.87 -15.93 -14.45
CA ASN A 89 11.61 -16.94 -13.44
C ASN A 89 10.45 -16.53 -12.52
N VAL A 90 9.49 -17.43 -12.35
CA VAL A 90 8.37 -17.24 -11.43
C VAL A 90 8.83 -17.09 -9.98
N VAL A 91 8.10 -16.33 -9.20
CA VAL A 91 8.36 -16.13 -7.77
C VAL A 91 7.54 -17.09 -6.93
N ALA A 92 8.16 -17.66 -5.89
CA ALA A 92 7.45 -18.50 -4.91
C ALA A 92 6.54 -17.64 -4.01
N LEU A 93 5.40 -18.19 -3.62
CA LEU A 93 4.45 -17.51 -2.70
C LEU A 93 5.12 -17.07 -1.40
N ASN A 94 5.98 -17.90 -0.83
CA ASN A 94 6.68 -17.56 0.43
C ASN A 94 7.60 -16.35 0.27
N THR A 95 8.21 -16.15 -0.89
CA THR A 95 9.02 -14.95 -1.18
C THR A 95 8.13 -13.71 -1.21
N VAL A 96 6.96 -13.80 -1.85
CA VAL A 96 6.00 -12.68 -1.88
C VAL A 96 5.52 -12.34 -0.49
N LYS A 97 5.14 -13.35 0.32
CA LYS A 97 4.75 -13.14 1.72
C LYS A 97 5.85 -12.43 2.50
N ALA A 98 7.08 -12.95 2.46
CA ALA A 98 8.21 -12.36 3.17
C ALA A 98 8.48 -10.91 2.75
N TYR A 99 8.34 -10.58 1.46
CA TYR A 99 8.55 -9.21 0.98
C TYR A 99 7.40 -8.27 1.41
N MET A 100 6.17 -8.75 1.42
CA MET A 100 5.05 -7.98 1.97
C MET A 100 5.23 -7.71 3.47
N ASP A 101 5.66 -8.72 4.24
CA ASP A 101 5.98 -8.57 5.67
C ASP A 101 7.12 -7.55 5.86
N HIS A 102 8.16 -7.58 5.03
CA HIS A 102 9.26 -6.60 5.09
C HIS A 102 8.80 -5.15 4.81
N LEU A 103 7.83 -4.97 3.92
CA LEU A 103 7.24 -3.64 3.68
C LEU A 103 6.45 -3.14 4.88
N SER A 104 5.72 -4.03 5.56
CA SER A 104 5.01 -3.71 6.81
C SER A 104 5.98 -3.42 7.96
N ASP A 105 7.00 -4.25 8.16
CA ASP A 105 8.06 -4.04 9.17
C ASP A 105 8.84 -2.73 8.96
N SER A 106 8.81 -2.19 7.76
CA SER A 106 9.51 -0.95 7.40
C SER A 106 8.62 0.29 7.49
N PHE A 107 7.43 0.14 8.06
CA PHE A 107 6.44 1.23 8.19
C PHE A 107 6.14 1.92 6.84
N LEU A 108 6.11 1.16 5.76
CA LEU A 108 5.70 1.68 4.46
C LEU A 108 4.23 1.35 4.18
N PHE A 109 3.79 0.18 4.65
CA PHE A 109 2.40 -0.26 4.58
C PHE A 109 1.94 -0.87 5.90
N THR A 110 0.70 -0.60 6.27
CA THR A 110 0.01 -1.30 7.36
C THR A 110 -1.03 -2.24 6.78
N GLU A 111 -0.98 -3.50 7.22
CA GLU A 111 -1.99 -4.51 6.92
C GLU A 111 -3.20 -4.33 7.85
N CYS A 112 -4.37 -4.10 7.26
CA CYS A 112 -5.65 -4.13 7.97
C CYS A 112 -6.32 -5.48 7.76
N LYS A 113 -6.47 -6.24 8.84
CA LYS A 113 -7.01 -7.59 8.82
C LYS A 113 -8.53 -7.57 8.72
N ARG A 114 -9.10 -8.63 8.16
CA ARG A 114 -10.53 -8.81 8.11
C ARG A 114 -11.02 -9.41 9.42
N TRP A 115 -12.00 -8.78 10.04
CA TRP A 115 -12.69 -9.35 11.20
C TRP A 115 -13.61 -10.48 10.77
N ASP A 116 -13.44 -11.68 11.32
CA ASP A 116 -14.36 -12.78 11.16
C ASP A 116 -14.99 -13.17 12.51
N VAL A 117 -16.27 -12.89 12.67
CA VAL A 117 -17.06 -13.22 13.87
C VAL A 117 -17.09 -14.73 14.16
N LYS A 118 -16.90 -15.57 13.14
CA LYS A 118 -16.93 -17.04 13.24
C LYS A 118 -15.58 -17.69 13.57
N GLY A 119 -14.50 -16.92 13.65
CA GLY A 119 -13.23 -17.34 14.24
C GLY A 119 -12.42 -18.41 13.50
N LYS A 120 -12.85 -18.89 12.33
CA LYS A 120 -12.18 -20.02 11.65
C LYS A 120 -11.38 -19.67 10.40
N SER A 121 -11.47 -18.45 9.90
CA SER A 121 -10.93 -18.11 8.58
C SER A 121 -10.01 -16.88 8.56
N TYR A 122 -9.46 -16.50 9.69
CA TYR A 122 -8.58 -15.32 9.84
C TYR A 122 -7.37 -15.34 8.88
N PHE A 123 -6.95 -16.53 8.46
CA PHE A 123 -5.72 -16.71 7.66
C PHE A 123 -5.96 -16.80 6.15
N ASP A 124 -7.21 -16.99 5.70
CA ASP A 124 -7.52 -17.28 4.30
C ASP A 124 -8.19 -16.11 3.56
N TYR A 125 -8.65 -15.08 4.28
CA TYR A 125 -9.33 -13.94 3.67
C TYR A 125 -8.34 -12.88 3.20
N PRO A 126 -8.65 -12.21 2.08
CA PRO A 126 -7.87 -11.06 1.64
C PRO A 126 -8.02 -9.90 2.64
N ASN A 127 -6.90 -9.27 2.93
CA ASN A 127 -6.78 -8.09 3.80
C ASN A 127 -6.72 -6.81 2.94
N LYS A 128 -6.77 -5.65 3.57
CA LYS A 128 -6.45 -4.38 2.92
C LYS A 128 -5.06 -3.93 3.36
N TYR A 129 -4.39 -3.23 2.47
CA TYR A 129 -3.10 -2.61 2.77
C TYR A 129 -3.22 -1.10 2.56
N TYR A 130 -2.75 -0.34 3.54
CA TYR A 130 -2.75 1.11 3.52
C TYR A 130 -1.30 1.60 3.59
N CYS A 131 -1.00 2.62 2.79
CA CYS A 131 0.31 3.26 2.82
C CYS A 131 0.38 4.23 4.00
N GLU A 132 1.47 4.22 4.76
CA GLU A 132 1.65 5.11 5.92
C GLU A 132 1.68 6.59 5.52
N ASP A 133 2.18 6.89 4.32
CA ASP A 133 2.12 8.24 3.77
C ASP A 133 1.61 8.23 2.33
N ILE A 134 0.54 8.97 2.08
CA ILE A 134 -0.11 9.00 0.76
C ILE A 134 0.77 9.66 -0.31
N GLY A 135 1.64 10.60 0.08
CA GLY A 135 2.58 11.24 -0.84
C GLY A 135 3.66 10.27 -1.33
N LEU A 136 4.13 9.38 -0.46
CA LEU A 136 5.06 8.31 -0.85
C LEU A 136 4.39 7.31 -1.81
N ARG A 137 3.13 6.94 -1.54
CA ARG A 137 2.32 6.13 -2.46
C ARG A 137 2.21 6.81 -3.83
N ASN A 138 1.84 8.09 -3.83
CA ASN A 138 1.66 8.87 -5.05
C ASN A 138 2.97 9.01 -5.84
N ALA A 139 4.08 9.22 -5.14
CA ALA A 139 5.42 9.27 -5.74
C ALA A 139 5.78 7.95 -6.44
N ARG A 140 5.50 6.80 -5.81
CA ARG A 140 5.78 5.48 -6.38
C ARG A 140 5.05 5.25 -7.71
N ILE A 141 3.78 5.63 -7.80
CA ILE A 141 2.99 5.46 -9.03
C ILE A 141 3.05 6.67 -9.98
N GLY A 142 3.98 7.59 -9.77
CA GLY A 142 4.20 8.76 -10.60
C GLY A 142 3.06 9.78 -10.55
N PHE A 143 2.39 9.92 -9.41
CA PHE A 143 1.26 10.82 -9.18
C PHE A 143 0.07 10.59 -10.12
N ARG A 144 -0.10 9.36 -10.56
CA ARG A 144 -1.25 8.89 -11.36
C ARG A 144 -2.26 8.16 -10.46
N GLN A 145 -3.42 7.78 -11.04
CA GLN A 145 -4.45 6.99 -10.33
C GLN A 145 -4.91 7.65 -9.02
N GLN A 146 -5.37 8.89 -9.12
CA GLN A 146 -5.90 9.65 -7.99
C GLN A 146 -7.38 9.30 -7.74
N GLU A 147 -7.66 8.06 -7.35
CA GLU A 147 -9.00 7.65 -6.93
C GLU A 147 -9.26 8.15 -5.52
N MET A 148 -9.95 9.30 -5.42
CA MET A 148 -10.13 10.02 -4.17
C MET A 148 -10.79 9.16 -3.08
N THR A 149 -11.68 8.24 -3.42
CA THR A 149 -12.31 7.33 -2.45
C THR A 149 -11.29 6.46 -1.72
N HIS A 150 -10.36 5.86 -2.44
CA HIS A 150 -9.29 5.04 -1.85
C HIS A 150 -8.25 5.88 -1.11
N ILE A 151 -7.95 7.08 -1.61
CA ILE A 151 -7.04 8.03 -0.94
C ILE A 151 -7.66 8.47 0.38
N MET A 152 -8.93 8.87 0.40
CA MET A 152 -9.64 9.25 1.63
C MET A 152 -9.72 8.09 2.62
N GLU A 153 -10.03 6.87 2.16
CA GLU A 153 -10.05 5.68 3.00
C GLU A 153 -8.68 5.45 3.65
N ASN A 154 -7.59 5.57 2.90
CA ASN A 154 -6.23 5.45 3.43
C ASN A 154 -5.92 6.55 4.47
N ILE A 155 -6.28 7.80 4.20
CA ILE A 155 -6.08 8.92 5.13
C ILE A 155 -6.86 8.69 6.42
N ILE A 156 -8.13 8.27 6.32
CA ILE A 156 -8.98 8.00 7.49
C ILE A 156 -8.40 6.83 8.30
N PHE A 157 -7.95 5.76 7.63
CA PHE A 157 -7.31 4.64 8.29
C PHE A 157 -6.10 5.10 9.11
N ASN A 158 -5.17 5.84 8.49
CA ASN A 158 -3.98 6.34 9.16
C ASN A 158 -4.34 7.25 10.35
N GLU A 159 -5.33 8.13 10.20
CA GLU A 159 -5.79 9.00 11.29
C GLU A 159 -6.37 8.21 12.47
N LEU A 160 -7.12 7.14 12.20
CA LEU A 160 -7.64 6.25 13.23
C LEU A 160 -6.51 5.51 13.96
N MET A 161 -5.49 5.04 13.22
CA MET A 161 -4.32 4.39 13.81
C MET A 161 -3.51 5.34 14.69
N ILE A 162 -3.31 6.60 14.27
CA ILE A 162 -2.64 7.65 15.07
C ILE A 162 -3.41 7.92 16.37
N ARG A 163 -4.73 7.80 16.35
CA ARG A 163 -5.62 7.94 17.53
C ARG A 163 -5.73 6.66 18.37
N GLU A 164 -4.89 5.68 18.11
CA GLU A 164 -4.86 4.39 18.83
C GLU A 164 -6.18 3.62 18.73
N CYS A 165 -6.96 3.83 17.66
CA CYS A 165 -8.16 3.06 17.40
C CYS A 165 -7.80 1.68 16.86
N SER A 166 -8.56 0.65 17.29
CA SER A 166 -8.52 -0.67 16.64
C SER A 166 -9.36 -0.63 15.38
N VAL A 167 -8.77 -0.97 14.25
CA VAL A 167 -9.42 -0.91 12.94
C VAL A 167 -9.33 -2.26 12.25
N ASP A 168 -10.50 -2.82 11.90
CA ASP A 168 -10.64 -4.06 11.17
C ASP A 168 -11.58 -3.90 9.97
N ILE A 169 -11.42 -4.74 8.95
CA ILE A 169 -12.33 -4.75 7.82
C ILE A 169 -13.63 -5.45 8.24
N GLY A 170 -14.73 -4.70 8.30
CA GLY A 170 -16.05 -5.23 8.58
C GLY A 170 -16.59 -6.07 7.42
N ILE A 171 -17.37 -7.13 7.77
CA ILE A 171 -18.16 -7.87 6.81
C ILE A 171 -19.60 -7.40 6.91
N VAL A 172 -20.12 -6.80 5.84
CA VAL A 172 -21.54 -6.48 5.76
C VAL A 172 -22.28 -7.71 5.24
N TYR A 173 -23.05 -8.35 6.12
CA TYR A 173 -23.99 -9.40 5.70
C TYR A 173 -25.25 -8.71 5.18
N GLY A 174 -25.44 -8.70 3.86
CA GLY A 174 -26.75 -8.38 3.27
C GLY A 174 -27.77 -9.48 3.56
N ASN A 175 -29.06 -9.16 3.45
CA ASN A 175 -30.10 -10.18 3.47
C ASN A 175 -29.79 -11.26 2.43
N GLU A 176 -30.07 -12.54 2.74
CA GLU A 176 -29.64 -13.75 2.01
C GLU A 176 -29.84 -13.74 0.49
N LYS A 177 -30.62 -12.82 -0.06
CA LYS A 177 -30.84 -12.66 -1.51
C LYS A 177 -29.81 -11.83 -2.25
N ASN A 178 -28.92 -11.10 -1.54
CA ASN A 178 -27.94 -10.16 -2.15
C ASN A 178 -26.54 -10.20 -1.52
N ALA A 179 -26.18 -11.29 -0.86
CA ALA A 179 -24.85 -11.47 -0.28
C ALA A 179 -23.77 -11.73 -1.36
N LYS A 180 -23.57 -10.76 -2.23
CA LYS A 180 -22.36 -10.60 -3.03
C LYS A 180 -21.70 -9.32 -2.54
N GLY A 181 -20.90 -9.45 -1.49
CA GLY A 181 -19.95 -8.43 -1.06
C GLY A 181 -18.60 -8.66 -1.71
#